data_aa34e4b3d5f89975c36f5294f79bbd81
#
_entry.id   aa34e4b3d5f89975c36f5294f79bbd81
#
_cell.length_a   1.000
_cell.length_b   1.000
_cell.length_c   1.000
_cell.angle_alpha   90.00
_cell.angle_beta   90.00
_cell.angle_gamma   90.00
#
_symmetry.space_group_name_H-M   'P 1'
#
loop_
_entity.id
_entity.type
_entity.pdbx_description
1 polymer ?
#
loop_
_entity_poly.entity_id
_entity_poly.type
_entity_poly.pdbx_seq_one_letter_code
_entity_poly.pdbx_strand_id
1 'polypeptide(L)'
;ILAGHSQGSNVLINLLTGYLKDHPDVYQRMIAAYVIGYPVPAQILQDNPHLKFAEGPDDTGVIISYNTQAPDADPADNPVLSGLVGLVINPITWTRSETVAHAGEGLGSLMPDPARGKSSRRLSQGVLTPSTVLP
;
A
#
# COMPACT_ATOMS: atom_id res chain seq x y z
N ILE A 1 -13.74 2.65 3.14
CA ILE A 1 -12.33 2.24 3.02
C ILE A 1 -12.30 0.74 2.94
N LEU A 2 -11.51 0.21 2.00
CA LEU A 2 -11.21 -1.21 1.87
C LEU A 2 -9.76 -1.43 2.29
N ALA A 3 -9.43 -2.58 2.88
CA ALA A 3 -8.07 -2.91 3.25
C ALA A 3 -7.83 -4.40 3.11
N GLY A 4 -6.68 -4.76 2.55
CA GLY A 4 -6.19 -6.12 2.42
C GLY A 4 -4.70 -6.19 2.74
N HIS A 5 -4.25 -7.35 3.23
CA HIS A 5 -2.85 -7.64 3.44
C HIS A 5 -2.51 -9.01 2.83
N SER A 6 -1.39 -9.10 2.11
CA SER A 6 -0.91 -10.32 1.48
C SER A 6 -1.99 -10.97 0.61
N GLN A 7 -2.45 -12.18 0.90
CA GLN A 7 -3.54 -12.85 0.20
C GLN A 7 -4.83 -12.01 0.17
N GLY A 8 -5.14 -11.27 1.26
CA GLY A 8 -6.28 -10.37 1.30
C GLY A 8 -6.17 -9.22 0.30
N SER A 9 -4.95 -8.77 0.00
CA SER A 9 -4.70 -7.77 -1.06
C SER A 9 -4.99 -8.34 -2.45
N ASN A 10 -4.63 -9.59 -2.71
CA ASN A 10 -4.96 -10.26 -3.97
C ASN A 10 -6.49 -10.38 -4.16
N VAL A 11 -7.20 -10.78 -3.10
CA VAL A 11 -8.68 -10.80 -3.12
C VAL A 11 -9.25 -9.41 -3.39
N LEU A 12 -8.67 -8.38 -2.76
CA LEU A 12 -9.10 -7.00 -2.96
C LEU A 12 -8.85 -6.50 -4.39
N ILE A 13 -7.73 -6.86 -5.01
CA ILE A 13 -7.48 -6.57 -6.43
C ILE A 13 -8.57 -7.22 -7.31
N ASN A 14 -8.89 -8.48 -7.07
CA ASN A 14 -9.95 -9.16 -7.80
C ASN A 14 -11.33 -8.49 -7.62
N LEU A 15 -11.62 -8.00 -6.42
CA LEU A 15 -12.83 -7.22 -6.14
C LEU A 15 -12.85 -5.91 -6.94
N LEU A 16 -11.73 -5.19 -6.96
CA LEU A 16 -11.57 -3.90 -7.66
C LEU A 16 -11.69 -4.05 -9.17
N THR A 17 -11.07 -5.09 -9.75
CA THR A 17 -11.02 -5.33 -11.20
C THR A 17 -12.24 -6.07 -11.74
N GLY A 18 -12.97 -6.76 -10.88
CA GLY A 18 -14.19 -7.52 -11.20
C GLY A 18 -15.45 -6.81 -10.70
N TYR A 19 -15.92 -7.19 -9.53
CA TYR A 19 -17.22 -6.73 -9.02
C TYR A 19 -17.39 -5.21 -9.04
N LEU A 20 -16.41 -4.45 -8.56
CA LEU A 20 -16.52 -2.99 -8.47
C LEU A 20 -16.44 -2.31 -9.85
N LYS A 21 -15.87 -2.96 -10.85
CA LYS A 21 -15.90 -2.51 -12.24
C LYS A 21 -17.34 -2.51 -12.79
N ASP A 22 -18.09 -3.56 -12.47
CA ASP A 22 -19.47 -3.74 -12.92
C ASP A 22 -20.49 -2.99 -12.05
N HIS A 23 -20.04 -2.46 -10.90
CA HIS A 23 -20.88 -1.73 -9.93
C HIS A 23 -20.29 -0.34 -9.63
N PRO A 24 -20.34 0.60 -10.60
CA PRO A 24 -19.74 1.92 -10.45
C PRO A 24 -20.38 2.76 -9.34
N ASP A 25 -21.65 2.54 -9.01
CA ASP A 25 -22.35 3.17 -7.91
C ASP A 25 -21.76 2.78 -6.54
N VAL A 26 -21.29 1.53 -6.42
CA VAL A 26 -20.58 1.05 -5.22
C VAL A 26 -19.14 1.57 -5.21
N TYR A 27 -18.44 1.51 -6.35
CA TYR A 27 -17.07 1.98 -6.49
C TYR A 27 -16.92 3.45 -6.13
N GLN A 28 -17.84 4.32 -6.58
CA GLN A 28 -17.83 5.76 -6.30
C GLN A 28 -17.90 6.10 -4.81
N ARG A 29 -18.35 5.16 -3.97
CA ARG A 29 -18.38 5.33 -2.50
C ARG A 29 -17.06 4.96 -1.83
N MET A 30 -16.11 4.43 -2.59
CA MET A 30 -14.80 4.06 -2.08
C MET A 30 -13.94 5.31 -1.88
N ILE A 31 -13.46 5.52 -0.66
CA ILE A 31 -12.48 6.58 -0.35
C ILE A 31 -11.10 6.10 -0.71
N ALA A 32 -10.70 4.90 -0.27
CA ALA A 32 -9.41 4.31 -0.56
C ALA A 32 -9.46 2.78 -0.45
N ALA A 33 -8.59 2.11 -1.20
CA ALA A 33 -8.30 0.69 -1.09
C ALA A 33 -6.83 0.48 -0.72
N TYR A 34 -6.56 0.04 0.49
CA TYR A 34 -5.22 -0.32 0.96
C TYR A 34 -4.88 -1.74 0.52
N VAL A 35 -4.00 -1.86 -0.44
CA VAL A 35 -3.51 -3.13 -1.02
C VAL A 35 -2.07 -3.31 -0.53
N ILE A 36 -1.88 -3.96 0.59
CA ILE A 36 -0.60 -4.02 1.30
C ILE A 36 0.01 -5.42 1.20
N GLY A 37 1.33 -5.48 0.98
CA GLY A 37 2.06 -6.75 0.94
C GLY A 37 1.73 -7.62 -0.27
N TYR A 38 1.24 -7.03 -1.35
CA TYR A 38 1.01 -7.65 -2.65
C TYR A 38 1.20 -6.62 -3.76
N PRO A 39 1.87 -6.95 -4.87
CA PRO A 39 2.17 -5.98 -5.91
C PRO A 39 0.92 -5.53 -6.67
N VAL A 40 0.87 -4.26 -7.02
CA VAL A 40 -0.11 -3.66 -7.93
C VAL A 40 0.62 -3.22 -9.20
N PRO A 41 0.78 -4.09 -10.21
CA PRO A 41 1.45 -3.72 -11.45
C PRO A 41 0.71 -2.61 -12.18
N ALA A 42 1.44 -1.73 -12.88
CA ALA A 42 0.86 -0.66 -13.68
C ALA A 42 -0.13 -1.18 -14.74
N GLN A 43 0.07 -2.42 -15.22
CA GLN A 43 -0.82 -3.09 -16.16
C GLN A 43 -2.26 -3.19 -15.62
N ILE A 44 -2.44 -3.41 -14.31
CA ILE A 44 -3.79 -3.48 -13.70
C ILE A 44 -4.57 -2.18 -13.95
N LEU A 45 -3.91 -1.02 -13.85
CA LEU A 45 -4.56 0.27 -14.10
C LEU A 45 -4.85 0.48 -15.60
N GLN A 46 -3.94 0.04 -16.47
CA GLN A 46 -4.13 0.14 -17.91
C GLN A 46 -5.33 -0.69 -18.38
N ASP A 47 -5.49 -1.91 -17.85
CA ASP A 47 -6.57 -2.82 -18.16
C ASP A 47 -7.91 -2.42 -17.50
N ASN A 48 -7.84 -1.57 -16.47
CA ASN A 48 -9.00 -1.15 -15.69
C ASN A 48 -9.00 0.39 -15.48
N PRO A 49 -9.35 1.16 -16.52
CA PRO A 49 -9.24 2.64 -16.50
C PRO A 49 -10.08 3.36 -15.43
N HIS A 50 -11.02 2.67 -14.80
CA HIS A 50 -11.79 3.21 -13.68
C HIS A 50 -10.96 3.27 -12.39
N LEU A 51 -9.88 2.48 -12.28
CA LEU A 51 -9.00 2.45 -11.12
C LEU A 51 -8.00 3.60 -11.18
N LYS A 52 -7.68 4.15 -10.02
CA LYS A 52 -6.67 5.19 -9.83
C LYS A 52 -5.69 4.75 -8.75
N PHE A 53 -4.44 5.12 -8.89
CA PHE A 53 -3.42 4.95 -7.84
C PHE A 53 -3.20 6.28 -7.13
N ALA A 54 -2.91 6.23 -5.82
CA ALA A 54 -2.64 7.43 -5.04
C ALA A 54 -1.34 8.12 -5.50
N GLU A 55 -1.40 9.44 -5.68
CA GLU A 55 -0.27 10.31 -6.02
C GLU A 55 0.08 11.26 -4.87
N GLY A 56 -0.86 11.43 -3.92
CA GLY A 56 -0.71 12.33 -2.79
C GLY A 56 -1.63 12.01 -1.61
N PRO A 57 -1.52 12.77 -0.50
CA PRO A 57 -2.22 12.50 0.75
C PRO A 57 -3.73 12.76 0.70
N ASP A 58 -4.20 13.62 -0.20
CA ASP A 58 -5.59 14.07 -0.26
C ASP A 58 -6.41 13.33 -1.32
N ASP A 59 -5.81 12.34 -1.99
CA ASP A 59 -6.46 11.61 -3.06
C ASP A 59 -7.56 10.69 -2.52
N THR A 60 -8.67 10.62 -3.27
CA THR A 60 -9.79 9.74 -2.97
C THR A 60 -10.19 8.90 -4.17
N GLY A 61 -10.84 7.75 -3.90
CA GLY A 61 -11.18 6.77 -4.94
C GLY A 61 -9.95 6.05 -5.49
N VAL A 62 -8.90 5.89 -4.69
CA VAL A 62 -7.58 5.44 -5.11
C VAL A 62 -7.14 4.14 -4.46
N ILE A 63 -6.20 3.47 -5.13
CA ILE A 63 -5.43 2.37 -4.55
C ILE A 63 -4.20 2.94 -3.85
N ILE A 64 -3.96 2.49 -2.63
CA ILE A 64 -2.77 2.77 -1.83
C ILE A 64 -2.04 1.44 -1.66
N SER A 65 -0.79 1.36 -2.10
CA SER A 65 0.00 0.15 -1.99
C SER A 65 1.44 0.46 -1.59
N TYR A 66 1.98 -0.38 -0.75
CA TYR A 66 3.40 -0.43 -0.41
C TYR A 66 3.73 -1.81 0.16
N ASN A 67 5.01 -2.16 0.12
CA ASN A 67 5.56 -3.38 0.70
C ASN A 67 6.69 -3.03 1.67
N THR A 68 6.91 -3.88 2.65
CA THR A 68 8.00 -3.74 3.59
C THR A 68 8.95 -4.93 3.44
N GLN A 69 10.23 -4.64 3.35
CA GLN A 69 11.30 -5.64 3.27
C GLN A 69 12.44 -5.22 4.19
N ALA A 70 13.25 -6.19 4.61
CA ALA A 70 14.52 -5.88 5.27
C ALA A 70 15.48 -5.21 4.25
N PRO A 71 16.40 -4.34 4.72
CA PRO A 71 17.30 -3.62 3.81
C PRO A 71 18.21 -4.53 2.96
N ASP A 72 18.47 -5.73 3.44
CA ASP A 72 19.31 -6.76 2.84
C ASP A 72 18.52 -7.89 2.16
N ALA A 73 17.20 -7.76 2.08
CA ALA A 73 16.36 -8.75 1.43
C ALA A 73 16.58 -8.74 -0.08
N ASP A 74 16.84 -9.92 -0.66
CA ASP A 74 16.85 -10.08 -2.11
C ASP A 74 15.39 -10.12 -2.62
N PRO A 75 14.99 -9.21 -3.51
CA PRO A 75 13.66 -9.25 -4.11
C PRO A 75 13.35 -10.56 -4.84
N ALA A 76 14.38 -11.25 -5.36
CA ALA A 76 14.23 -12.53 -6.04
C ALA A 76 13.80 -13.67 -5.08
N ASP A 77 14.09 -13.54 -3.80
CA ASP A 77 13.73 -14.53 -2.78
C ASP A 77 12.28 -14.35 -2.30
N ASN A 78 11.60 -13.28 -2.72
CA ASN A 78 10.22 -13.03 -2.32
C ASN A 78 9.24 -13.67 -3.31
N PRO A 79 8.59 -14.78 -2.98
CA PRO A 79 7.70 -15.49 -3.91
C PRO A 79 6.46 -14.69 -4.28
N VAL A 80 6.07 -13.68 -3.48
CA VAL A 80 4.92 -12.82 -3.75
C VAL A 80 5.27 -11.73 -4.76
N LEU A 81 6.52 -11.26 -4.76
CA LEU A 81 7.02 -10.23 -5.67
C LEU A 81 7.68 -10.80 -6.92
N SER A 82 7.85 -12.12 -7.00
CA SER A 82 8.58 -12.82 -8.06
C SER A 82 8.28 -12.27 -9.47
N GLY A 83 9.20 -11.48 -10.01
CA GLY A 83 9.11 -10.91 -11.35
C GLY A 83 8.06 -9.79 -11.54
N LEU A 84 7.39 -9.34 -10.49
CA LEU A 84 6.37 -8.29 -10.56
C LEU A 84 6.88 -7.00 -9.93
N VAL A 85 6.87 -5.93 -10.73
CA VAL A 85 7.10 -4.56 -10.26
C VAL A 85 5.75 -3.92 -9.95
N GLY A 86 5.52 -3.57 -8.69
CA GLY A 86 4.31 -2.92 -8.23
C GLY A 86 4.45 -1.41 -8.11
N LEU A 87 3.36 -0.69 -8.37
CA LEU A 87 3.26 0.72 -8.01
C LEU A 87 3.27 0.85 -6.49
N VAL A 88 3.97 1.85 -5.99
CA VAL A 88 4.07 2.13 -4.55
C VAL A 88 3.90 3.62 -4.27
N ILE A 89 3.38 3.91 -3.08
CA ILE A 89 3.40 5.24 -2.49
C ILE A 89 4.02 5.15 -1.10
N ASN A 90 4.88 6.07 -0.74
CA ASN A 90 5.50 6.09 0.58
C ASN A 90 4.44 6.43 1.65
N PRO A 91 4.17 5.57 2.64
CA PRO A 91 3.10 5.79 3.62
C PRO A 91 3.44 6.85 4.68
N ILE A 92 4.64 7.45 4.63
CA ILE A 92 5.07 8.53 5.52
C ILE A 92 4.94 9.87 4.81
N THR A 93 5.58 10.00 3.65
CA THR A 93 5.61 11.27 2.89
C THR A 93 4.42 11.45 1.97
N TRP A 94 3.66 10.38 1.72
CA TRP A 94 2.56 10.35 0.76
C TRP A 94 2.96 10.81 -0.65
N THR A 95 4.17 10.40 -1.05
CA THR A 95 4.69 10.66 -2.40
C THR A 95 5.11 9.36 -3.05
N ARG A 96 5.16 9.35 -4.37
CA ARG A 96 5.73 8.25 -5.17
C ARG A 96 7.22 8.43 -5.44
N SER A 97 7.84 9.39 -4.77
CA SER A 97 9.28 9.62 -4.84
C SER A 97 10.06 8.46 -4.22
N GLU A 98 11.20 8.14 -4.81
CA GLU A 98 12.15 7.16 -4.26
C GLU A 98 12.97 7.74 -3.08
N THR A 99 12.68 8.97 -2.68
CA THR A 99 13.36 9.61 -1.55
C THR A 99 13.06 8.85 -0.25
N VAL A 100 14.11 8.58 0.49
CA VAL A 100 14.01 7.92 1.80
C VAL A 100 13.26 8.82 2.77
N ALA A 101 12.22 8.30 3.39
CA ALA A 101 11.54 8.94 4.51
C ALA A 101 12.25 8.58 5.82
N HIS A 102 12.58 9.58 6.62
CA HIS A 102 13.21 9.36 7.93
C HIS A 102 12.16 9.09 9.00
N ALA A 103 12.55 8.36 10.05
CA ALA A 103 11.65 8.00 11.14
C ALA A 103 10.99 9.21 11.83
N GLY A 104 11.66 10.36 11.84
CA GLY A 104 11.15 11.61 12.42
C GLY A 104 10.00 12.25 11.62
N GLU A 105 9.83 11.88 10.36
CA GLU A 105 8.74 12.35 9.50
C GLU A 105 7.46 11.53 9.70
N GLY A 106 7.60 10.35 10.33
CA GLY A 106 6.47 9.47 10.59
C GLY A 106 5.67 9.88 11.82
N LEU A 107 4.36 9.65 11.76
CA LEU A 107 3.46 9.85 12.92
C LEU A 107 3.63 8.78 13.99
N GLY A 108 4.42 7.74 13.73
CA GLY A 108 4.62 6.58 14.59
C GLY A 108 3.49 5.55 14.48
N SER A 109 3.58 4.51 15.30
CA SER A 109 2.61 3.40 15.33
C SER A 109 1.80 3.42 16.62
N LEU A 110 0.53 3.08 16.53
CA LEU A 110 -0.30 2.79 17.70
C LEU A 110 -0.11 1.33 18.08
N MET A 111 0.49 1.10 19.26
CA MET A 111 0.68 -0.25 19.78
C MET A 111 -0.29 -0.50 20.92
N PRO A 112 -0.93 -1.68 20.97
CA PRO A 112 -1.69 -2.07 22.14
C PRO A 112 -0.83 -2.02 23.41
N ASP A 113 -1.32 -1.42 24.48
CA ASP A 113 -0.70 -1.49 25.81
C ASP A 113 -1.46 -2.55 26.63
N PRO A 114 -0.90 -3.76 26.79
CA PRO A 114 -1.58 -4.85 27.50
C PRO A 114 -1.85 -4.53 28.97
N ALA A 115 -1.04 -3.65 29.58
CA ALA A 115 -1.16 -3.30 31.00
C ALA A 115 -2.28 -2.28 31.28
N ARG A 116 -2.69 -1.53 30.25
CA ARG A 116 -3.64 -0.42 30.44
C ARG A 116 -4.90 -0.52 29.57
N GLY A 117 -5.02 -1.53 28.72
CA GLY A 117 -6.13 -1.65 27.76
C GLY A 117 -6.25 -0.46 26.80
N LYS A 118 -5.20 0.37 26.69
CA LYS A 118 -5.11 1.55 25.84
C LYS A 118 -4.02 1.39 24.82
N SER A 119 -4.17 2.06 23.69
CA SER A 119 -3.12 2.15 22.66
C SER A 119 -2.09 3.20 23.06
N SER A 120 -0.81 2.89 22.98
CA SER A 120 0.28 3.85 23.14
C SER A 120 0.93 4.12 21.78
N ARG A 121 1.24 5.38 21.50
CA ARG A 121 2.02 5.78 20.32
C ARG A 121 3.49 5.41 20.53
N ARG A 122 4.04 4.60 19.64
CA ARG A 122 5.49 4.41 19.50
C ARG A 122 5.96 5.04 18.21
N LEU A 123 7.01 5.84 18.30
CA LEU A 123 7.75 6.27 17.10
C LEU A 123 8.57 5.06 16.63
N SER A 124 8.40 4.68 15.38
CA SER A 124 9.29 3.69 14.78
C SER A 124 10.67 4.32 14.61
N GLN A 125 11.71 3.62 15.05
CA GLN A 125 13.10 4.06 14.82
C GLN A 125 13.65 3.52 13.50
N GLY A 126 12.80 2.97 12.64
CA GLY A 126 13.19 2.43 11.34
C GLY A 126 13.17 3.49 10.25
N VAL A 127 14.10 3.42 9.33
CA VAL A 127 14.03 4.10 8.04
C VAL A 127 13.09 3.29 7.16
N LEU A 128 12.00 3.88 6.71
CA LEU A 128 11.19 3.27 5.67
C LEU A 128 11.73 3.75 4.33
N THR A 129 12.38 2.86 3.62
CA THR A 129 12.64 3.07 2.20
C THR A 129 11.38 2.70 1.43
N PRO A 130 10.96 3.48 0.43
CA PRO A 130 10.05 2.96 -0.58
C PRO A 130 10.63 1.64 -1.07
N SER A 131 9.82 0.59 -1.17
CA SER A 131 10.30 -0.63 -1.80
C SER A 131 10.87 -0.22 -3.15
N THR A 132 12.14 -0.47 -3.36
CA THR A 132 12.83 -0.12 -4.59
C THR A 132 12.03 -0.71 -5.74
N VAL A 133 11.41 0.15 -6.51
CA VAL A 133 10.89 -0.21 -7.83
C VAL A 133 12.17 -0.43 -8.63
N LEU A 134 12.62 -1.66 -8.71
CA LEU A 134 13.69 -2.01 -9.63
C LEU A 134 13.15 -1.80 -11.04
N PRO A 135 13.94 -1.17 -11.89
CA PRO A 135 13.58 -0.94 -13.29
C PRO A 135 13.34 -2.23 -14.05
#